data_ee3a7de79821ab2225d6a521c1a7a645
#
_entry.id   ee3a7de79821ab2225d6a521c1a7a645
#
_cell.length_a   1.000
_cell.length_b   1.000
_cell.length_c   1.000
_cell.angle_alpha   90.00
_cell.angle_beta   90.00
_cell.angle_gamma   90.00
#
_symmetry.space_group_name_H-M   'P 1'
#
loop_
_entity.id
_entity.type
_entity.pdbx_description
1 polymer ?
#
loop_
_entity_poly.entity_id
_entity_poly.type
_entity_poly.pdbx_seq_one_letter_code
_entity_poly.pdbx_strand_id
1 'polypeptide(L)'
;MIHQLMSKLGIENESAVFCAEKSVEKLKKKGFKRAYEHWNIKHKMPYMWFTCRFYTAVDIELEEQPDIVFVTEPYFAEYTIIDPCTDAVQAVGRFRNGTSLAIHVVNTNENYPIRTQAGIKEYLKGCRDAYKTIKNLYECATSSESRDAYKAALDILPYNRMLKDGKTNYFAIDNFVDEALVKSAYNNIDSVVNRYKESSLFLPKLTQPLFYKLGDKERLSLMDKSSSIKESRKRIVELLESLKDDRNSPLAQSFISDIRQVDAFIIDAYNTVGKEVIEVNNYSFKKIKEAMIMKNYREKTSGVEFVQLLKNCLLYTSPSPRD
;
A
#
# COMPACT_ATOMS: atom_id res chain seq x y z
N MET A 1 7.73 1.49 -7.01
CA MET A 1 7.31 2.74 -6.38
C MET A 1 7.89 3.96 -7.11
N ILE A 2 9.22 4.25 -7.08
CA ILE A 2 9.81 5.48 -7.68
C ILE A 2 9.34 5.73 -9.13
N HIS A 3 9.48 4.74 -10.02
CA HIS A 3 9.05 4.89 -11.43
C HIS A 3 7.55 5.22 -11.56
N GLN A 4 6.69 4.61 -10.75
CA GLN A 4 5.25 4.90 -10.76
C GLN A 4 4.96 6.33 -10.26
N LEU A 5 5.68 6.79 -9.23
CA LEU A 5 5.55 8.16 -8.73
C LEU A 5 5.97 9.17 -9.80
N MET A 6 7.14 8.99 -10.42
CA MET A 6 7.61 9.87 -11.51
C MET A 6 6.61 9.94 -12.67
N SER A 7 6.08 8.78 -13.08
CA SER A 7 5.11 8.69 -14.17
C SER A 7 3.79 9.39 -13.82
N LYS A 8 3.26 9.14 -12.62
CA LYS A 8 2.02 9.80 -12.16
C LYS A 8 2.18 11.31 -11.98
N LEU A 9 3.36 11.78 -11.60
CA LEU A 9 3.67 13.21 -11.46
C LEU A 9 4.05 13.88 -12.79
N GLY A 10 4.28 13.10 -13.85
CA GLY A 10 4.70 13.63 -15.14
C GLY A 10 6.13 14.19 -15.17
N ILE A 11 6.98 13.82 -14.19
CA ILE A 11 8.33 14.38 -14.01
C ILE A 11 9.47 13.45 -14.45
N GLU A 12 9.18 12.40 -15.19
CA GLU A 12 10.19 11.43 -15.64
C GLU A 12 11.33 12.08 -16.41
N ASN A 13 11.02 13.08 -17.24
CA ASN A 13 12.03 13.75 -18.06
C ASN A 13 12.95 14.68 -17.26
N GLU A 14 12.56 15.08 -16.07
CA GLU A 14 13.30 15.96 -15.16
C GLU A 14 13.90 15.20 -13.97
N SER A 15 13.86 13.87 -14.03
CA SER A 15 14.25 13.00 -12.93
C SER A 15 15.50 12.18 -13.23
N ALA A 16 16.33 11.94 -12.20
CA ALA A 16 17.39 10.95 -12.16
C ALA A 16 17.19 10.02 -10.94
N VAL A 17 17.47 8.73 -11.09
CA VAL A 17 17.32 7.73 -10.03
C VAL A 17 18.68 7.13 -9.68
N PHE A 18 19.02 7.13 -8.41
CA PHE A 18 20.23 6.55 -7.85
C PHE A 18 19.88 5.34 -7.00
N CYS A 19 20.25 4.15 -7.46
CA CYS A 19 19.85 2.89 -6.84
C CYS A 19 20.87 1.77 -7.11
N ALA A 20 20.68 0.60 -6.50
CA ALA A 20 21.53 -0.55 -6.73
C ALA A 20 21.46 -1.06 -8.18
N GLU A 21 22.56 -1.64 -8.67
CA GLU A 21 22.75 -2.14 -10.04
C GLU A 21 21.54 -2.91 -10.60
N LYS A 22 21.04 -3.92 -9.84
CA LYS A 22 19.85 -4.68 -10.23
C LYS A 22 18.60 -3.82 -10.44
N SER A 23 18.47 -2.70 -9.72
CA SER A 23 17.37 -1.76 -9.86
C SER A 23 17.57 -0.83 -11.06
N VAL A 24 18.82 -0.44 -11.33
CA VAL A 24 19.20 0.29 -12.55
C VAL A 24 18.81 -0.51 -13.78
N GLU A 25 19.17 -1.80 -13.84
CA GLU A 25 18.81 -2.67 -14.97
C GLU A 25 17.29 -2.78 -15.15
N LYS A 26 16.54 -2.95 -14.04
CA LYS A 26 15.08 -3.01 -14.08
C LYS A 26 14.45 -1.73 -14.62
N LEU A 27 14.97 -0.56 -14.23
CA LEU A 27 14.50 0.73 -14.71
C LEU A 27 14.82 0.92 -16.19
N LYS A 28 16.02 0.55 -16.63
CA LYS A 28 16.43 0.60 -18.05
C LYS A 28 15.57 -0.31 -18.93
N LYS A 29 15.24 -1.51 -18.46
CA LYS A 29 14.31 -2.43 -19.15
C LYS A 29 12.89 -1.85 -19.29
N LYS A 30 12.47 -0.96 -18.38
CA LYS A 30 11.21 -0.22 -18.48
C LYS A 30 11.31 1.06 -19.32
N GLY A 31 12.43 1.31 -19.98
CA GLY A 31 12.64 2.48 -20.82
C GLY A 31 13.21 3.72 -20.11
N PHE A 32 13.38 3.68 -18.79
CA PHE A 32 13.92 4.80 -18.04
C PHE A 32 15.46 4.78 -18.07
N LYS A 33 16.08 5.69 -18.80
CA LYS A 33 17.53 5.67 -19.08
C LYS A 33 18.37 6.36 -17.99
N ARG A 34 17.81 7.34 -17.25
CA ARG A 34 18.52 8.13 -16.23
C ARG A 34 18.55 7.45 -14.86
N ALA A 35 18.95 6.19 -14.85
CA ALA A 35 19.17 5.41 -13.65
C ALA A 35 20.66 5.09 -13.49
N TYR A 36 21.22 5.36 -12.31
CA TYR A 36 22.65 5.29 -12.03
C TYR A 36 22.91 4.54 -10.72
N GLU A 37 24.05 3.82 -10.69
CA GLU A 37 24.49 3.11 -9.50
C GLU A 37 25.26 4.01 -8.53
N HIS A 38 25.95 5.01 -9.05
CA HIS A 38 26.77 5.93 -8.28
C HIS A 38 26.31 7.38 -8.48
N TRP A 39 26.42 8.17 -7.41
CA TRP A 39 26.21 9.59 -7.48
C TRP A 39 27.36 10.26 -8.26
N ASN A 40 27.00 11.14 -9.16
CA ASN A 40 27.93 12.06 -9.83
C ASN A 40 27.18 13.35 -10.17
N ILE A 41 27.81 14.50 -9.95
CA ILE A 41 27.21 15.82 -10.20
C ILE A 41 26.77 16.00 -11.66
N LYS A 42 27.41 15.32 -12.59
CA LYS A 42 27.02 15.33 -14.03
C LYS A 42 25.63 14.74 -14.29
N HIS A 43 25.09 13.99 -13.34
CA HIS A 43 23.78 13.39 -13.40
C HIS A 43 22.73 14.15 -12.58
N LYS A 44 23.08 15.36 -12.10
CA LYS A 44 22.15 16.25 -11.39
C LYS A 44 20.96 16.57 -12.29
N MET A 45 19.77 16.43 -11.76
CA MET A 45 18.49 16.78 -12.36
C MET A 45 17.64 17.55 -11.35
N PRO A 46 16.61 18.28 -11.77
CA PRO A 46 15.69 18.93 -10.85
C PRO A 46 15.13 18.00 -9.77
N TYR A 47 14.79 16.75 -10.15
CA TYR A 47 14.33 15.71 -9.22
C TYR A 47 15.33 14.56 -9.16
N MET A 48 15.92 14.36 -7.98
CA MET A 48 16.89 13.30 -7.73
C MET A 48 16.30 12.28 -6.74
N TRP A 49 16.18 11.04 -7.16
CA TRP A 49 15.60 9.96 -6.38
C TRP A 49 16.69 9.04 -5.85
N PHE A 50 16.80 8.96 -4.54
CA PHE A 50 17.78 8.12 -3.87
C PHE A 50 17.10 6.97 -3.13
N THR A 51 17.67 5.78 -3.19
CA THR A 51 17.27 4.65 -2.34
C THR A 51 18.10 4.64 -1.05
N CYS A 52 17.68 3.85 -0.04
CA CYS A 52 18.35 3.76 1.26
C CYS A 52 19.87 3.47 1.19
N ARG A 53 20.35 2.87 0.10
CA ARG A 53 21.79 2.67 -0.14
C ARG A 53 22.61 3.96 -0.01
N PHE A 54 22.00 5.13 -0.27
CA PHE A 54 22.67 6.42 -0.29
C PHE A 54 22.62 7.15 1.05
N TYR A 55 22.01 6.59 2.09
CA TYR A 55 21.99 7.22 3.41
C TYR A 55 23.37 7.26 4.06
N THR A 56 24.22 6.29 3.79
CA THR A 56 25.51 6.12 4.47
C THR A 56 26.75 6.21 3.58
N ALA A 57 26.60 6.14 2.25
CA ALA A 57 27.73 5.84 1.37
C ALA A 57 28.13 6.97 0.42
N VAL A 58 27.54 8.15 0.50
CA VAL A 58 27.73 9.24 -0.47
C VAL A 58 27.80 10.58 0.24
N ASP A 59 28.74 11.41 -0.19
CA ASP A 59 28.75 12.83 0.09
C ASP A 59 28.23 13.61 -1.12
N ILE A 60 27.27 14.48 -0.91
CA ILE A 60 26.61 15.28 -1.94
C ILE A 60 26.95 16.75 -1.67
N GLU A 61 27.74 17.31 -2.57
CA GLU A 61 28.09 18.72 -2.56
C GLU A 61 27.34 19.41 -3.70
N LEU A 62 26.40 20.27 -3.35
CA LEU A 62 25.65 21.11 -4.28
C LEU A 62 25.88 22.57 -3.94
N GLU A 63 25.85 23.45 -4.91
CA GLU A 63 25.93 24.90 -4.68
C GLU A 63 24.65 25.40 -3.99
N GLU A 64 23.49 24.86 -4.39
CA GLU A 64 22.21 25.18 -3.77
C GLU A 64 21.91 24.22 -2.61
N GLN A 65 21.13 24.68 -1.64
CA GLN A 65 20.56 23.85 -0.59
C GLN A 65 19.25 23.22 -1.10
N PRO A 66 19.21 21.91 -1.36
CA PRO A 66 18.01 21.27 -1.88
C PRO A 66 16.95 21.06 -0.79
N ASP A 67 15.70 20.93 -1.23
CA ASP A 67 14.64 20.36 -0.42
C ASP A 67 14.75 18.84 -0.45
N ILE A 68 14.62 18.19 0.71
CA ILE A 68 14.59 16.73 0.82
C ILE A 68 13.18 16.27 1.09
N VAL A 69 12.71 15.31 0.30
CA VAL A 69 11.41 14.69 0.50
C VAL A 69 11.59 13.20 0.79
N PHE A 70 11.29 12.79 2.01
CA PHE A 70 11.17 11.38 2.38
C PHE A 70 9.77 10.89 2.02
N VAL A 71 9.69 9.67 1.46
CA VAL A 71 8.42 9.04 1.11
C VAL A 71 8.35 7.65 1.73
N THR A 72 7.43 7.45 2.65
CA THR A 72 7.25 6.18 3.35
C THR A 72 5.83 5.64 3.17
N GLU A 73 5.74 4.38 2.73
CA GLU A 73 4.50 3.67 2.52
C GLU A 73 4.57 2.28 3.18
N PRO A 74 4.07 2.13 4.42
CA PRO A 74 4.24 0.90 5.19
C PRO A 74 3.36 -0.26 4.77
N TYR A 75 2.30 -0.07 3.94
CA TYR A 75 1.40 -1.16 3.57
C TYR A 75 1.98 -2.10 2.53
N PHE A 76 2.56 -1.58 1.44
CA PHE A 76 3.09 -2.41 0.36
C PHE A 76 4.54 -2.11 -0.01
N ALA A 77 5.14 -1.16 0.65
CA ALA A 77 6.53 -0.79 0.48
C ALA A 77 7.23 -0.62 1.84
N GLU A 78 7.08 -1.60 2.72
CA GLU A 78 7.64 -1.60 4.08
C GLU A 78 9.14 -1.25 4.10
N TYR A 79 9.87 -1.60 3.03
CA TYR A 79 11.28 -1.24 2.85
C TYR A 79 11.52 0.27 2.65
N THR A 80 10.48 1.08 2.58
CA THR A 80 10.57 2.56 2.55
C THR A 80 10.51 3.19 3.93
N ILE A 81 10.25 2.39 4.96
CA ILE A 81 10.28 2.86 6.35
C ILE A 81 11.69 3.32 6.66
N ILE A 82 11.80 4.52 7.23
CA ILE A 82 13.05 5.12 7.68
C ILE A 82 12.99 5.39 9.19
N ASP A 83 14.11 5.24 9.88
CA ASP A 83 14.19 5.72 11.26
C ASP A 83 14.47 7.23 11.28
N PRO A 84 13.57 8.06 11.85
CA PRO A 84 13.82 9.49 12.06
C PRO A 84 15.09 9.81 12.82
N CYS A 85 15.52 8.94 13.75
CA CYS A 85 16.69 9.17 14.60
C CYS A 85 18.02 8.82 13.93
N THR A 86 18.00 7.91 12.94
CA THR A 86 19.23 7.45 12.27
C THR A 86 19.19 7.73 10.77
N ASP A 87 18.27 7.11 10.03
CA ASP A 87 18.25 7.18 8.57
C ASP A 87 17.99 8.60 8.05
N ALA A 88 17.00 9.30 8.63
CA ALA A 88 16.69 10.66 8.21
C ALA A 88 17.85 11.61 8.50
N VAL A 89 18.46 11.47 9.68
CA VAL A 89 19.66 12.28 10.08
C VAL A 89 20.82 12.02 9.12
N GLN A 90 21.10 10.76 8.84
CA GLN A 90 22.18 10.40 7.92
C GLN A 90 21.90 10.90 6.49
N ALA A 91 20.68 10.74 5.99
CA ALA A 91 20.32 11.16 4.65
C ALA A 91 20.46 12.70 4.48
N VAL A 92 19.98 13.47 5.44
CA VAL A 92 20.15 14.95 5.45
C VAL A 92 21.62 15.32 5.56
N GLY A 93 22.37 14.66 6.43
CA GLY A 93 23.80 14.90 6.64
C GLY A 93 24.70 14.59 5.44
N ARG A 94 24.19 13.90 4.41
CA ARG A 94 24.92 13.68 3.14
C ARG A 94 25.07 14.95 2.31
N PHE A 95 24.20 15.93 2.48
CA PHE A 95 24.27 17.22 1.81
C PHE A 95 25.20 18.16 2.58
N ARG A 96 26.47 18.23 2.15
CA ARG A 96 27.55 18.90 2.90
C ARG A 96 27.34 20.41 3.05
N ASN A 97 26.68 21.05 2.09
CA ASN A 97 26.35 22.47 2.14
C ASN A 97 24.99 22.76 2.76
N GLY A 98 24.39 21.74 3.42
CA GLY A 98 23.08 21.84 4.08
C GLY A 98 21.91 21.61 3.13
N THR A 99 20.72 21.73 3.70
CA THR A 99 19.43 21.53 3.02
C THR A 99 18.51 22.68 3.40
N SER A 100 17.62 23.08 2.50
CA SER A 100 16.65 24.16 2.74
C SER A 100 15.49 23.65 3.62
N LEU A 101 14.88 22.54 3.24
CA LEU A 101 13.73 21.97 3.91
C LEU A 101 13.79 20.43 3.88
N ALA A 102 13.32 19.78 4.95
CA ALA A 102 13.08 18.36 4.98
C ALA A 102 11.58 18.08 5.16
N ILE A 103 10.98 17.40 4.22
CA ILE A 103 9.56 17.02 4.23
C ILE A 103 9.47 15.50 4.34
N HIS A 104 8.59 14.98 5.18
CA HIS A 104 8.27 13.56 5.20
C HIS A 104 6.82 13.34 4.82
N VAL A 105 6.60 12.78 3.61
CA VAL A 105 5.31 12.27 3.16
C VAL A 105 5.21 10.85 3.69
N VAL A 106 4.37 10.65 4.69
CA VAL A 106 4.31 9.40 5.45
C VAL A 106 2.89 8.86 5.50
N ASN A 107 2.73 7.58 5.25
CA ASN A 107 1.56 6.81 5.63
C ASN A 107 1.85 6.02 6.91
N THR A 108 0.81 5.63 7.65
CA THR A 108 0.93 4.84 8.89
C THR A 108 0.11 3.57 8.80
N ASN A 109 0.51 2.52 9.50
CA ASN A 109 -0.17 1.23 9.51
C ASN A 109 -0.55 0.85 10.93
N GLU A 110 -1.81 1.05 11.29
CA GLU A 110 -2.36 0.72 12.62
C GLU A 110 -2.23 -0.75 13.02
N ASN A 111 -1.94 -1.65 12.07
CA ASN A 111 -1.71 -3.06 12.37
C ASN A 111 -0.30 -3.33 12.92
N TYR A 112 0.59 -2.36 12.88
CA TYR A 112 1.90 -2.54 13.51
C TYR A 112 1.75 -2.55 15.04
N PRO A 113 2.31 -3.56 15.71
CA PRO A 113 2.21 -3.65 17.16
C PRO A 113 3.02 -2.53 17.81
N ILE A 114 2.39 -1.80 18.73
CA ILE A 114 3.10 -0.84 19.57
C ILE A 114 3.85 -1.62 20.64
N ARG A 115 5.17 -1.58 20.59
CA ARG A 115 6.03 -2.33 21.52
C ARG A 115 7.13 -1.44 22.08
N THR A 116 7.45 -1.67 23.34
CA THR A 116 8.66 -1.13 23.97
C THR A 116 9.84 -2.03 23.67
N GLN A 117 11.07 -1.52 23.83
CA GLN A 117 12.28 -2.31 23.69
C GLN A 117 12.25 -3.56 24.57
N ALA A 118 11.79 -3.43 25.83
CA ALA A 118 11.64 -4.54 26.75
C ALA A 118 10.62 -5.58 26.23
N GLY A 119 9.48 -5.13 25.71
CA GLY A 119 8.47 -6.01 25.12
C GLY A 119 8.96 -6.77 23.89
N ILE A 120 9.81 -6.14 23.05
CA ILE A 120 10.42 -6.81 21.89
C ILE A 120 11.42 -7.87 22.34
N LYS A 121 12.24 -7.58 23.35
CA LYS A 121 13.19 -8.55 23.91
C LYS A 121 12.48 -9.74 24.54
N GLU A 122 11.37 -9.52 25.25
CA GLU A 122 10.58 -10.61 25.83
C GLU A 122 9.89 -11.44 24.73
N TYR A 123 9.39 -10.82 23.68
CA TYR A 123 8.86 -11.52 22.50
C TYR A 123 9.93 -12.43 21.85
N LEU A 124 11.15 -11.91 21.65
CA LEU A 124 12.27 -12.70 21.11
C LEU A 124 12.66 -13.87 22.02
N LYS A 125 12.61 -13.67 23.35
CA LYS A 125 12.82 -14.74 24.33
C LYS A 125 11.79 -15.85 24.15
N GLY A 126 10.50 -15.51 24.02
CA GLY A 126 9.45 -16.47 23.72
C GLY A 126 9.71 -17.22 22.39
N CYS A 127 10.11 -16.51 21.34
CA CYS A 127 10.48 -17.11 20.05
C CYS A 127 11.69 -18.07 20.18
N ARG A 128 12.66 -17.73 21.00
CA ARG A 128 13.82 -18.60 21.29
C ARG A 128 13.39 -19.87 22.01
N ASP A 129 12.51 -19.76 22.99
CA ASP A 129 12.07 -20.91 23.78
C ASP A 129 11.20 -21.83 22.91
N ALA A 130 10.31 -21.28 22.07
CA ALA A 130 9.59 -22.03 21.04
C ALA A 130 10.54 -22.73 20.06
N TYR A 131 11.57 -22.02 19.58
CA TYR A 131 12.57 -22.59 18.68
C TYR A 131 13.27 -23.80 19.30
N LYS A 132 13.70 -23.72 20.57
CA LYS A 132 14.35 -24.83 21.27
C LYS A 132 13.43 -26.04 21.40
N THR A 133 12.16 -25.80 21.75
CA THR A 133 11.15 -26.86 21.86
C THR A 133 10.93 -27.58 20.53
N ILE A 134 10.73 -26.83 19.45
CA ILE A 134 10.49 -27.42 18.12
C ILE A 134 11.77 -28.10 17.60
N LYS A 135 12.95 -27.56 17.91
CA LYS A 135 14.23 -28.18 17.54
C LYS A 135 14.41 -29.54 18.22
N ASN A 136 14.08 -29.67 19.50
CA ASN A 136 14.09 -30.94 20.20
C ASN A 136 13.13 -31.95 19.56
N LEU A 137 11.92 -31.52 19.19
CA LEU A 137 10.95 -32.36 18.47
C LEU A 137 11.49 -32.79 17.10
N TYR A 138 12.15 -31.90 16.37
CA TYR A 138 12.83 -32.20 15.11
C TYR A 138 13.92 -33.28 15.28
N GLU A 139 14.73 -33.14 16.31
CA GLU A 139 15.82 -34.07 16.60
C GLU A 139 15.31 -35.46 17.04
N CYS A 140 14.19 -35.52 17.75
CA CYS A 140 13.56 -36.75 18.22
C CYS A 140 12.58 -37.38 17.21
N ALA A 141 12.34 -36.73 16.06
CA ALA A 141 11.36 -37.21 15.07
C ALA A 141 11.81 -38.54 14.44
N THR A 142 10.91 -39.54 14.48
CA THR A 142 11.16 -40.88 13.93
C THR A 142 10.77 -40.99 12.46
N SER A 143 9.83 -40.20 11.97
CA SER A 143 9.41 -40.16 10.54
C SER A 143 10.00 -38.99 9.81
N SER A 144 10.19 -39.11 8.48
CA SER A 144 10.62 -38.04 7.58
C SER A 144 9.59 -36.91 7.54
N GLU A 145 8.31 -37.28 7.47
CA GLU A 145 7.19 -36.33 7.38
C GLU A 145 7.10 -35.42 8.62
N SER A 146 7.25 -36.00 9.81
CA SER A 146 7.31 -35.24 11.05
C SER A 146 8.52 -34.31 11.09
N ARG A 147 9.67 -34.80 10.63
CA ARG A 147 10.89 -34.00 10.55
C ARG A 147 10.76 -32.82 9.61
N ASP A 148 10.15 -33.02 8.44
CA ASP A 148 9.91 -31.95 7.48
C ASP A 148 8.92 -30.90 8.02
N ALA A 149 7.88 -31.32 8.73
CA ALA A 149 6.92 -30.41 9.39
C ALA A 149 7.61 -29.55 10.46
N TYR A 150 8.43 -30.14 11.32
CA TYR A 150 9.17 -29.38 12.34
C TYR A 150 10.20 -28.43 11.73
N LYS A 151 10.87 -28.84 10.63
CA LYS A 151 11.80 -27.99 9.91
C LYS A 151 11.09 -26.76 9.32
N ALA A 152 9.93 -26.95 8.68
CA ALA A 152 9.14 -25.86 8.16
C ALA A 152 8.71 -24.89 9.28
N ALA A 153 8.34 -25.39 10.46
CA ALA A 153 8.00 -24.57 11.62
C ALA A 153 9.21 -23.77 12.14
N LEU A 154 10.40 -24.40 12.22
CA LEU A 154 11.64 -23.71 12.61
C LEU A 154 12.01 -22.58 11.66
N ASP A 155 11.84 -22.78 10.34
CA ASP A 155 12.20 -21.80 9.31
C ASP A 155 11.33 -20.52 9.37
N ILE A 156 10.11 -20.64 9.89
CA ILE A 156 9.17 -19.50 10.03
C ILE A 156 9.48 -18.68 11.29
N LEU A 157 10.07 -19.27 12.33
CA LEU A 157 10.30 -18.58 13.59
C LEU A 157 11.28 -17.41 13.42
N PRO A 158 10.97 -16.21 13.94
CA PRO A 158 11.87 -15.06 13.89
C PRO A 158 13.25 -15.36 14.48
N TYR A 159 13.32 -16.18 15.52
CA TYR A 159 14.57 -16.54 16.17
C TYR A 159 15.53 -17.32 15.26
N ASN A 160 15.04 -18.04 14.26
CA ASN A 160 15.90 -18.72 13.29
C ASN A 160 16.83 -17.75 12.54
N ARG A 161 16.35 -16.54 12.26
CA ARG A 161 17.15 -15.47 11.63
C ARG A 161 18.21 -14.88 12.56
N MET A 162 18.09 -15.14 13.87
CA MET A 162 19.04 -14.69 14.89
C MET A 162 20.19 -15.70 15.09
N LEU A 163 20.22 -16.76 14.29
CA LEU A 163 21.27 -17.76 14.37
C LEU A 163 22.23 -17.65 13.18
N LYS A 164 23.51 -17.77 13.46
CA LYS A 164 24.59 -17.95 12.48
C LYS A 164 25.43 -19.15 12.89
N ASP A 165 25.53 -20.14 12.03
CA ASP A 165 26.25 -21.39 12.30
C ASP A 165 25.80 -22.07 13.62
N GLY A 166 24.48 -22.04 13.88
CA GLY A 166 23.87 -22.62 15.07
C GLY A 166 24.09 -21.84 16.37
N LYS A 167 24.81 -20.71 16.32
CA LYS A 167 25.08 -19.83 17.48
C LYS A 167 24.25 -18.55 17.38
N THR A 168 23.88 -17.99 18.54
CA THR A 168 23.16 -16.71 18.60
C THR A 168 24.01 -15.58 18.03
N ASN A 169 23.46 -14.87 17.06
CA ASN A 169 24.04 -13.66 16.48
C ASN A 169 23.41 -12.43 17.17
N TYR A 170 24.13 -11.82 18.08
CA TYR A 170 23.65 -10.66 18.84
C TYR A 170 23.40 -9.44 17.98
N PHE A 171 24.19 -9.22 16.91
CA PHE A 171 23.93 -8.15 15.96
C PHE A 171 22.57 -8.32 15.24
N ALA A 172 22.19 -9.56 14.91
CA ALA A 172 20.89 -9.82 14.32
C ALA A 172 19.74 -9.57 15.32
N ILE A 173 19.98 -9.80 16.62
CA ILE A 173 19.04 -9.48 17.69
C ILE A 173 18.87 -7.97 17.82
N ASP A 174 19.98 -7.21 17.88
CA ASP A 174 19.94 -5.76 17.99
C ASP A 174 19.24 -5.13 16.78
N ASN A 175 19.60 -5.55 15.56
CA ASN A 175 18.93 -5.11 14.34
C ASN A 175 17.41 -5.40 14.37
N PHE A 176 17.00 -6.59 14.82
CA PHE A 176 15.59 -6.93 14.92
C PHE A 176 14.87 -6.02 15.92
N VAL A 177 15.49 -5.71 17.06
CA VAL A 177 14.94 -4.82 18.07
C VAL A 177 14.76 -3.42 17.49
N ASP A 178 15.77 -2.91 16.80
CA ASP A 178 15.74 -1.58 16.19
C ASP A 178 14.68 -1.50 15.08
N GLU A 179 14.65 -2.46 14.16
CA GLU A 179 13.62 -2.54 13.12
C GLU A 179 12.21 -2.62 13.72
N ALA A 180 12.00 -3.40 14.78
CA ALA A 180 10.70 -3.53 15.41
C ALA A 180 10.27 -2.24 16.15
N LEU A 181 11.20 -1.50 16.73
CA LEU A 181 10.94 -0.18 17.32
C LEU A 181 10.58 0.85 16.26
N VAL A 182 11.34 0.89 15.17
CA VAL A 182 11.06 1.79 14.05
C VAL A 182 9.69 1.50 13.47
N LYS A 183 9.34 0.24 13.20
CA LYS A 183 8.01 -0.14 12.73
C LYS A 183 6.90 0.23 13.70
N SER A 184 7.13 0.06 15.00
CA SER A 184 6.19 0.45 16.05
C SER A 184 5.87 1.95 16.01
N ALA A 185 6.84 2.80 15.67
CA ALA A 185 6.62 4.23 15.50
C ALA A 185 5.67 4.57 14.34
N TYR A 186 5.60 3.71 13.32
CA TYR A 186 4.69 3.88 12.17
C TYR A 186 3.28 3.32 12.38
N ASN A 187 2.91 2.96 13.61
CA ASN A 187 1.54 2.60 13.94
C ASN A 187 0.57 3.79 13.78
N ASN A 188 0.99 5.00 14.17
CA ASN A 188 0.22 6.23 14.04
C ASN A 188 1.12 7.45 13.82
N ILE A 189 0.54 8.54 13.34
CA ILE A 189 1.28 9.76 12.97
C ILE A 189 1.95 10.46 14.16
N ASP A 190 1.30 10.46 15.32
CA ASP A 190 1.85 11.09 16.53
C ASP A 190 3.11 10.37 16.99
N SER A 191 3.15 9.05 16.87
CA SER A 191 4.34 8.24 17.16
C SER A 191 5.49 8.57 16.22
N VAL A 192 5.24 8.77 14.93
CA VAL A 192 6.27 9.21 13.98
C VAL A 192 6.80 10.60 14.34
N VAL A 193 5.90 11.55 14.65
CA VAL A 193 6.30 12.91 15.07
C VAL A 193 7.14 12.87 16.35
N ASN A 194 6.74 12.05 17.32
CA ASN A 194 7.50 11.90 18.57
C ASN A 194 8.88 11.30 18.31
N ARG A 195 8.99 10.34 17.42
CA ARG A 195 10.28 9.76 17.02
C ARG A 195 11.23 10.80 16.40
N TYR A 196 10.69 11.74 15.59
CA TYR A 196 11.48 12.88 15.10
C TYR A 196 11.95 13.81 16.22
N LYS A 197 11.10 14.06 17.25
CA LYS A 197 11.47 14.87 18.41
C LYS A 197 12.58 14.23 19.26
N GLU A 198 12.59 12.90 19.36
CA GLU A 198 13.62 12.14 20.07
C GLU A 198 15.01 12.35 19.47
N SER A 199 15.12 12.55 18.15
CA SER A 199 16.40 12.79 17.47
C SER A 199 17.09 14.09 17.90
N SER A 200 16.36 15.05 18.48
CA SER A 200 16.80 16.42 18.82
C SER A 200 17.39 17.25 17.66
N LEU A 201 17.50 16.69 16.47
CA LEU A 201 18.06 17.34 15.26
C LEU A 201 16.97 17.91 14.34
N PHE A 202 15.72 17.50 14.55
CA PHE A 202 14.58 17.99 13.79
C PHE A 202 13.59 18.72 14.69
N LEU A 203 12.96 19.75 14.15
CA LEU A 203 11.82 20.46 14.76
C LEU A 203 10.58 20.11 13.91
N PRO A 204 9.96 18.95 14.14
CA PRO A 204 8.87 18.48 13.31
C PRO A 204 7.63 19.37 13.47
N LYS A 205 7.07 19.79 12.34
CA LYS A 205 5.78 20.47 12.26
C LYS A 205 4.83 19.58 11.47
N LEU A 206 3.80 19.08 12.13
CA LEU A 206 2.74 18.37 11.43
C LEU A 206 1.92 19.37 10.63
N THR A 207 1.93 19.25 9.31
CA THR A 207 0.95 19.90 8.45
C THR A 207 -0.32 19.05 8.45
N GLN A 208 -1.48 19.66 8.22
CA GLN A 208 -2.73 18.91 8.20
C GLN A 208 -2.61 17.68 7.30
N PRO A 209 -2.94 16.50 7.81
CA PRO A 209 -2.90 15.31 7.00
C PRO A 209 -3.86 15.51 5.83
N LEU A 210 -3.35 15.34 4.62
CA LEU A 210 -4.18 15.15 3.44
C LEU A 210 -4.83 13.79 3.62
N PHE A 211 -5.92 13.72 4.40
CA PHE A 211 -6.76 12.54 4.45
C PHE A 211 -7.41 12.38 3.09
N TYR A 212 -6.70 11.72 2.21
CA TYR A 212 -7.31 11.22 1.02
C TYR A 212 -8.11 9.98 1.43
N LYS A 213 -9.42 10.05 1.29
CA LYS A 213 -10.37 8.95 1.61
C LYS A 213 -10.09 7.67 0.83
N LEU A 214 -9.09 7.67 -0.04
CA LEU A 214 -8.75 6.66 -1.02
C LEU A 214 -7.28 6.24 -0.89
N GLY A 215 -6.87 5.95 0.32
CA GLY A 215 -5.54 5.43 0.61
C GLY A 215 -5.32 4.04 0.00
N ASP A 216 -4.08 3.64 -0.03
CA ASP A 216 -3.68 2.31 -0.48
C ASP A 216 -4.23 1.20 0.42
N LYS A 217 -4.60 1.52 1.67
CA LYS A 217 -5.31 0.61 2.59
C LYS A 217 -6.65 0.15 2.01
N GLU A 218 -7.45 1.11 1.50
CA GLU A 218 -8.74 0.83 0.88
C GLU A 218 -8.54 0.01 -0.40
N ARG A 219 -7.55 0.35 -1.22
CA ARG A 219 -7.22 -0.42 -2.44
C ARG A 219 -6.80 -1.84 -2.13
N LEU A 220 -5.91 -2.05 -1.15
CA LEU A 220 -5.48 -3.39 -0.74
C LEU A 220 -6.62 -4.20 -0.13
N SER A 221 -7.49 -3.58 0.65
CA SER A 221 -8.68 -4.24 1.20
C SER A 221 -9.65 -4.74 0.12
N LEU A 222 -9.71 -4.07 -1.02
CA LEU A 222 -10.51 -4.49 -2.18
C LEU A 222 -9.85 -5.63 -2.97
N MET A 223 -8.52 -5.70 -2.94
CA MET A 223 -7.74 -6.74 -3.61
C MET A 223 -7.57 -8.00 -2.76
N ASP A 224 -8.00 -7.98 -1.51
CA ASP A 224 -7.93 -9.13 -0.62
C ASP A 224 -8.85 -10.24 -1.09
N LYS A 225 -8.24 -11.32 -1.58
CA LYS A 225 -8.93 -12.51 -2.10
C LYS A 225 -9.68 -13.30 -1.01
N SER A 226 -9.50 -12.99 0.27
CA SER A 226 -10.19 -13.64 1.39
C SER A 226 -11.61 -13.11 1.58
N SER A 227 -11.94 -11.91 1.08
CA SER A 227 -13.27 -11.34 1.19
C SER A 227 -14.23 -11.90 0.13
N SER A 228 -15.49 -12.10 0.53
CA SER A 228 -16.52 -12.53 -0.43
C SER A 228 -16.79 -11.44 -1.49
N ILE A 229 -17.21 -11.87 -2.69
CA ILE A 229 -17.57 -10.91 -3.77
C ILE A 229 -18.61 -9.89 -3.30
N LYS A 230 -19.52 -10.31 -2.44
CA LYS A 230 -20.54 -9.43 -1.86
C LYS A 230 -19.93 -8.36 -0.95
N GLU A 231 -18.99 -8.72 -0.09
CA GLU A 231 -18.29 -7.78 0.78
C GLU A 231 -17.41 -6.82 -0.02
N SER A 232 -16.70 -7.32 -1.02
CA SER A 232 -15.94 -6.48 -1.95
C SER A 232 -16.83 -5.44 -2.62
N ARG A 233 -17.99 -5.82 -3.15
CA ARG A 233 -18.96 -4.91 -3.76
C ARG A 233 -19.51 -3.90 -2.78
N LYS A 234 -19.82 -4.31 -1.55
CA LYS A 234 -20.28 -3.40 -0.50
C LYS A 234 -19.24 -2.30 -0.23
N ARG A 235 -17.98 -2.70 -0.04
CA ARG A 235 -16.87 -1.75 0.17
C ARG A 235 -16.68 -0.80 -1.01
N ILE A 236 -16.76 -1.30 -2.25
CA ILE A 236 -16.66 -0.46 -3.46
C ILE A 236 -17.78 0.59 -3.47
N VAL A 237 -19.01 0.21 -3.18
CA VAL A 237 -20.17 1.15 -3.15
C VAL A 237 -20.00 2.19 -2.05
N GLU A 238 -19.53 1.81 -0.86
CA GLU A 238 -19.24 2.73 0.25
C GLU A 238 -18.15 3.74 -0.14
N LEU A 239 -17.09 3.29 -0.81
CA LEU A 239 -16.03 4.16 -1.30
C LEU A 239 -16.52 5.12 -2.39
N LEU A 240 -17.30 4.63 -3.35
CA LEU A 240 -17.89 5.50 -4.39
C LEU A 240 -18.81 6.57 -3.80
N GLU A 241 -19.57 6.23 -2.76
CA GLU A 241 -20.43 7.19 -2.05
C GLU A 241 -19.60 8.24 -1.31
N SER A 242 -18.50 7.82 -0.67
CA SER A 242 -17.61 8.76 0.02
C SER A 242 -16.89 9.75 -0.92
N LEU A 243 -16.81 9.41 -2.21
CA LEU A 243 -16.22 10.23 -3.27
C LEU A 243 -17.21 11.13 -3.99
N LYS A 244 -18.50 11.08 -3.66
CA LYS A 244 -19.57 11.72 -4.42
C LYS A 244 -19.30 13.21 -4.67
N ASP A 245 -18.80 13.91 -3.67
CA ASP A 245 -18.53 15.34 -3.73
C ASP A 245 -17.20 15.69 -4.45
N ASP A 246 -16.25 14.75 -4.53
CA ASP A 246 -14.91 14.96 -5.09
C ASP A 246 -14.64 14.12 -6.37
N ARG A 247 -15.69 13.59 -6.96
CA ARG A 247 -15.63 12.59 -8.04
C ARG A 247 -14.89 13.06 -9.30
N ASN A 248 -14.86 14.37 -9.54
CA ASN A 248 -14.23 14.96 -10.71
C ASN A 248 -12.75 15.28 -10.49
N SER A 249 -12.20 15.07 -9.30
CA SER A 249 -10.78 15.26 -9.07
C SER A 249 -9.96 14.24 -9.86
N PRO A 250 -8.78 14.61 -10.39
CA PRO A 250 -7.92 13.68 -11.13
C PRO A 250 -7.54 12.44 -10.31
N LEU A 251 -7.42 12.61 -8.99
CA LEU A 251 -7.09 11.53 -8.07
C LEU A 251 -8.26 10.56 -7.89
N ALA A 252 -9.50 11.08 -7.72
CA ALA A 252 -10.69 10.25 -7.61
C ALA A 252 -10.92 9.45 -8.91
N GLN A 253 -10.73 10.08 -10.07
CA GLN A 253 -10.83 9.39 -11.35
C GLN A 253 -9.78 8.30 -11.53
N SER A 254 -8.53 8.55 -11.15
CA SER A 254 -7.47 7.53 -11.15
C SER A 254 -7.84 6.33 -10.26
N PHE A 255 -8.36 6.61 -9.06
CA PHE A 255 -8.79 5.56 -8.13
C PHE A 255 -9.98 4.76 -8.66
N ILE A 256 -11.00 5.43 -9.20
CA ILE A 256 -12.15 4.75 -9.83
C ILE A 256 -11.70 3.87 -10.99
N SER A 257 -10.72 4.32 -11.78
CA SER A 257 -10.11 3.53 -12.85
C SER A 257 -9.41 2.27 -12.30
N ASP A 258 -8.71 2.39 -11.19
CA ASP A 258 -8.04 1.25 -10.55
C ASP A 258 -9.06 0.25 -9.97
N ILE A 259 -10.10 0.72 -9.29
CA ILE A 259 -11.19 -0.15 -8.78
C ILE A 259 -11.95 -0.82 -9.93
N ARG A 260 -12.08 -0.16 -11.08
CA ARG A 260 -12.73 -0.72 -12.26
C ARG A 260 -12.06 -2.03 -12.73
N GLN A 261 -10.76 -2.20 -12.47
CA GLN A 261 -10.05 -3.43 -12.74
C GLN A 261 -10.45 -4.57 -11.79
N VAL A 262 -10.98 -4.25 -10.60
CA VAL A 262 -11.45 -5.24 -9.63
C VAL A 262 -12.88 -5.70 -9.94
N ASP A 263 -13.82 -4.77 -10.06
CA ASP A 263 -15.24 -5.06 -10.43
C ASP A 263 -15.85 -3.88 -11.20
N ALA A 264 -15.72 -3.89 -12.53
CA ALA A 264 -16.29 -2.89 -13.41
C ALA A 264 -17.81 -2.84 -13.32
N PHE A 265 -18.47 -4.01 -13.13
CA PHE A 265 -19.91 -4.11 -13.09
C PHE A 265 -20.53 -3.30 -11.97
N ILE A 266 -19.98 -3.37 -10.74
CA ILE A 266 -20.56 -2.67 -9.60
C ILE A 266 -20.41 -1.15 -9.73
N ILE A 267 -19.36 -0.67 -10.39
CA ILE A 267 -19.17 0.76 -10.68
C ILE A 267 -20.22 1.25 -11.67
N ASP A 268 -20.44 0.48 -12.76
CA ASP A 268 -21.44 0.80 -13.77
C ASP A 268 -22.85 0.74 -13.17
N ALA A 269 -23.11 -0.23 -12.30
CA ALA A 269 -24.36 -0.33 -11.55
C ALA A 269 -24.57 0.88 -10.63
N TYR A 270 -23.57 1.27 -9.86
CA TYR A 270 -23.65 2.42 -8.98
C TYR A 270 -23.97 3.73 -9.78
N ASN A 271 -23.33 3.89 -10.93
CA ASN A 271 -23.58 5.03 -11.81
C ASN A 271 -24.98 5.02 -12.41
N THR A 272 -25.53 3.83 -12.68
CA THR A 272 -26.82 3.67 -13.34
C THR A 272 -27.99 3.71 -12.35
N VAL A 273 -27.95 2.90 -11.29
CA VAL A 273 -29.10 2.71 -10.39
C VAL A 273 -28.93 3.33 -9.01
N GLY A 274 -27.68 3.69 -8.61
CA GLY A 274 -27.37 4.28 -7.33
C GLY A 274 -27.20 3.25 -6.20
N LYS A 275 -26.73 3.75 -5.04
CA LYS A 275 -26.42 2.94 -3.85
C LYS A 275 -27.65 2.20 -3.33
N GLU A 276 -28.78 2.91 -3.15
CA GLU A 276 -29.98 2.36 -2.51
C GLU A 276 -30.50 1.11 -3.24
N VAL A 277 -30.56 1.15 -4.58
CA VAL A 277 -31.02 0.02 -5.38
C VAL A 277 -30.06 -1.17 -5.27
N ILE A 278 -28.74 -0.92 -5.19
CA ILE A 278 -27.75 -1.97 -5.03
C ILE A 278 -27.88 -2.66 -3.67
N GLU A 279 -28.08 -1.87 -2.59
CA GLU A 279 -28.27 -2.37 -1.23
C GLU A 279 -29.53 -3.21 -1.10
N VAL A 280 -30.68 -2.73 -1.59
CA VAL A 280 -31.95 -3.47 -1.60
C VAL A 280 -31.83 -4.80 -2.35
N ASN A 281 -31.03 -4.85 -3.42
CA ASN A 281 -30.76 -6.06 -4.19
C ASN A 281 -29.62 -6.93 -3.59
N ASN A 282 -29.15 -6.60 -2.37
CA ASN A 282 -28.18 -7.36 -1.60
C ASN A 282 -26.89 -7.67 -2.37
N TYR A 283 -26.42 -6.72 -3.20
CA TYR A 283 -25.21 -6.81 -4.03
C TYR A 283 -25.21 -7.97 -5.04
N SER A 284 -26.38 -8.56 -5.33
CA SER A 284 -26.53 -9.69 -6.25
C SER A 284 -26.39 -9.24 -7.70
N PHE A 285 -25.46 -9.84 -8.44
CA PHE A 285 -25.23 -9.54 -9.86
C PHE A 285 -26.52 -9.61 -10.69
N LYS A 286 -27.29 -10.70 -10.56
CA LYS A 286 -28.51 -10.92 -11.34
C LYS A 286 -29.56 -9.84 -11.08
N LYS A 287 -29.88 -9.60 -9.80
CA LYS A 287 -30.90 -8.61 -9.40
C LYS A 287 -30.51 -7.18 -9.77
N ILE A 288 -29.22 -6.82 -9.59
CA ILE A 288 -28.72 -5.50 -9.96
C ILE A 288 -28.79 -5.30 -11.48
N LYS A 289 -28.40 -6.31 -12.26
CA LYS A 289 -28.47 -6.26 -13.72
C LYS A 289 -29.91 -6.08 -14.22
N GLU A 290 -30.86 -6.79 -13.62
CA GLU A 290 -32.30 -6.60 -13.91
C GLU A 290 -32.75 -5.17 -13.59
N ALA A 291 -32.34 -4.62 -12.45
CA ALA A 291 -32.66 -3.24 -12.07
C ALA A 291 -32.04 -2.19 -13.03
N MET A 292 -30.81 -2.41 -13.49
CA MET A 292 -30.16 -1.57 -14.49
C MET A 292 -30.91 -1.58 -15.83
N ILE A 293 -31.31 -2.77 -16.29
CA ILE A 293 -32.08 -2.93 -17.54
C ILE A 293 -33.40 -2.19 -17.42
N MET A 294 -34.12 -2.35 -16.30
CA MET A 294 -35.41 -1.68 -16.08
C MET A 294 -35.27 -0.17 -16.02
N LYS A 295 -34.22 0.36 -15.41
CA LYS A 295 -33.98 1.81 -15.38
C LYS A 295 -33.66 2.35 -16.77
N ASN A 296 -32.76 1.72 -17.51
CA ASN A 296 -32.44 2.12 -18.89
C ASN A 296 -33.65 2.05 -19.81
N TYR A 297 -34.56 1.11 -19.59
CA TYR A 297 -35.82 1.01 -20.35
C TYR A 297 -36.75 2.16 -20.03
N ARG A 298 -36.90 2.57 -18.75
CA ARG A 298 -37.73 3.68 -18.31
C ARG A 298 -37.19 5.02 -18.81
N GLU A 299 -35.86 5.20 -18.92
CA GLU A 299 -35.25 6.42 -19.44
C GLU A 299 -35.38 6.55 -20.97
N LYS A 300 -35.44 5.42 -21.71
CA LYS A 300 -35.59 5.41 -23.17
C LYS A 300 -37.04 5.52 -23.63
N THR A 301 -37.97 5.13 -22.79
CA THR A 301 -39.40 5.22 -23.10
C THR A 301 -40.03 6.36 -22.30
N SER A 302 -40.41 7.44 -22.97
CA SER A 302 -41.32 8.43 -22.35
C SER A 302 -42.57 7.67 -21.90
N GLY A 303 -43.17 8.03 -20.76
CA GLY A 303 -44.19 7.22 -20.07
C GLY A 303 -45.37 6.76 -20.94
N VAL A 304 -45.63 7.38 -22.08
CA VAL A 304 -46.66 6.99 -23.08
C VAL A 304 -46.23 5.72 -23.86
N GLU A 305 -44.98 5.62 -24.27
CA GLU A 305 -44.44 4.45 -24.98
C GLU A 305 -44.38 3.21 -24.10
N PHE A 306 -44.10 3.36 -22.81
CA PHE A 306 -44.04 2.24 -21.85
C PHE A 306 -45.42 1.57 -21.67
N VAL A 307 -46.49 2.38 -21.58
CA VAL A 307 -47.86 1.88 -21.51
C VAL A 307 -48.26 1.19 -22.82
N GLN A 308 -47.81 1.70 -23.97
CA GLN A 308 -48.04 1.09 -25.27
C GLN A 308 -47.31 -0.28 -25.44
N LEU A 309 -46.05 -0.37 -24.95
CA LEU A 309 -45.28 -1.57 -24.91
C LEU A 309 -45.88 -2.63 -23.97
N LEU A 310 -46.34 -2.25 -22.78
CA LEU A 310 -47.08 -3.14 -21.89
C LEU A 310 -48.38 -3.66 -22.53
N LYS A 311 -49.12 -2.80 -23.21
CA LYS A 311 -50.32 -3.24 -23.96
C LYS A 311 -49.99 -4.25 -25.05
N ASN A 312 -48.90 -4.02 -25.77
CA ASN A 312 -48.45 -4.96 -26.82
C ASN A 312 -47.96 -6.30 -26.23
N CYS A 313 -47.24 -6.28 -25.10
CA CYS A 313 -46.85 -7.50 -24.39
C CYS A 313 -48.05 -8.27 -23.84
N LEU A 314 -49.07 -7.59 -23.33
CA LEU A 314 -50.29 -8.21 -22.83
C LEU A 314 -51.16 -8.80 -23.96
N LEU A 315 -51.12 -8.19 -25.15
CA LEU A 315 -51.80 -8.73 -26.35
C LEU A 315 -51.14 -10.03 -26.85
N TYR A 316 -49.83 -10.17 -26.68
CA TYR A 316 -49.09 -11.42 -27.06
C TYR A 316 -49.23 -12.54 -26.03
N THR A 317 -49.64 -12.27 -24.80
CA THR A 317 -49.85 -13.28 -23.76
C THR A 317 -51.31 -13.68 -23.55
N SER A 318 -52.26 -13.04 -24.27
CA SER A 318 -53.65 -13.49 -24.28
C SER A 318 -53.76 -14.79 -25.06
N PRO A 319 -54.33 -15.86 -24.51
CA PRO A 319 -54.60 -17.06 -25.30
C PRO A 319 -55.53 -16.69 -26.46
N SER A 320 -55.16 -17.13 -27.66
CA SER A 320 -55.99 -17.05 -28.81
C SER A 320 -57.38 -17.61 -28.49
N PRO A 321 -58.47 -16.92 -28.76
CA PRO A 321 -59.77 -17.56 -28.63
C PRO A 321 -59.76 -18.75 -29.60
N ARG A 322 -59.83 -19.92 -29.06
CA ARG A 322 -60.13 -21.13 -29.86
C ARG A 322 -61.64 -21.09 -30.08
N ASP A 323 -61.97 -21.23 -31.31
CA ASP A 323 -63.30 -21.56 -31.81
C ASP A 323 -63.95 -22.74 -31.11
#